data_87f7875a386bdb0e4da433416032c3b4
#
_entry.id   87f7875a386bdb0e4da433416032c3b4
#
_cell.length_a   1.000
_cell.length_b   1.000
_cell.length_c   1.000
_cell.angle_alpha   90.00
_cell.angle_beta   90.00
_cell.angle_gamma   90.00
#
_symmetry.space_group_name_H-M   'P 1'
#
loop_
_entity.id
_entity.type
_entity.pdbx_description
1 polymer ?
#
loop_
_entity_poly.entity_id
_entity_poly.type
_entity_poly.pdbx_seq_one_letter_code
_entity_poly.pdbx_strand_id
1 'polypeptide(L)'
;MVIMAKTCKAENCYNPVWGGGYCRNHGYLRTDKRTKKPTPQTKRERIREFDWGFDNQVEMFDCLWDNARNEAGRVICPYTDIDITNLKGKGIYYSCFAHVLCKKNYPWFKLNPRNVRVVSPVFHTLVDQGTSEQRAKHPEWKFFQWYNEVEEMKLEYAQFKKDNLLA
;
A
#
# COMPACT_ATOMS: atom_id res chain seq x y z
N MET A 1 -50.33 9.79 -27.38
CA MET A 1 -49.21 10.74 -27.38
C MET A 1 -47.92 9.92 -27.42
N VAL A 2 -47.25 9.83 -28.58
CA VAL A 2 -46.03 9.01 -28.75
C VAL A 2 -44.86 9.83 -28.27
N ILE A 3 -44.19 9.44 -27.18
CA ILE A 3 -42.99 10.09 -26.68
C ILE A 3 -41.84 9.63 -27.58
N MET A 4 -41.43 10.46 -28.53
CA MET A 4 -40.25 10.18 -29.35
C MET A 4 -38.98 10.13 -28.48
N ALA A 5 -38.33 8.98 -28.45
CA ALA A 5 -37.05 8.82 -27.77
C ALA A 5 -35.99 9.76 -28.41
N LYS A 6 -35.26 10.52 -27.62
CA LYS A 6 -34.21 11.41 -28.12
C LYS A 6 -33.10 10.56 -28.76
N THR A 7 -32.69 10.93 -29.95
CA THR A 7 -31.60 10.28 -30.69
C THR A 7 -30.22 10.89 -30.37
N CYS A 8 -29.16 10.13 -30.60
CA CYS A 8 -27.78 10.54 -30.36
C CYS A 8 -27.42 11.79 -31.20
N LYS A 9 -26.65 12.71 -30.60
CA LYS A 9 -26.18 13.93 -31.27
C LYS A 9 -25.01 13.71 -32.23
N ALA A 10 -24.42 12.53 -32.27
CA ALA A 10 -23.36 12.23 -33.22
C ALA A 10 -23.93 12.16 -34.64
N GLU A 11 -23.20 12.70 -35.60
CA GLU A 11 -23.61 12.68 -37.01
C GLU A 11 -23.89 11.24 -37.47
N ASN A 12 -24.97 11.07 -38.22
CA ASN A 12 -25.42 9.79 -38.76
C ASN A 12 -25.64 8.69 -37.70
N CYS A 13 -25.95 9.04 -36.45
CA CYS A 13 -26.27 8.08 -35.39
C CYS A 13 -27.71 8.19 -34.92
N TYR A 14 -28.49 7.15 -35.16
CA TYR A 14 -29.92 7.07 -34.79
C TYR A 14 -30.14 6.28 -33.48
N ASN A 15 -29.09 5.88 -32.79
CA ASN A 15 -29.22 5.14 -31.55
C ASN A 15 -29.84 6.00 -30.43
N PRO A 16 -30.67 5.39 -29.55
CA PRO A 16 -31.26 6.11 -28.45
C PRO A 16 -30.19 6.70 -27.50
N VAL A 17 -30.47 7.88 -26.98
CA VAL A 17 -29.56 8.58 -26.03
C VAL A 17 -29.47 7.78 -24.75
N TRP A 18 -28.22 7.50 -24.35
CA TRP A 18 -27.89 6.89 -23.05
C TRP A 18 -27.60 7.95 -21.99
N GLY A 19 -27.01 9.09 -22.35
CA GLY A 19 -26.71 10.19 -21.42
C GLY A 19 -25.94 11.34 -22.07
N GLY A 20 -26.11 12.59 -21.60
CA GLY A 20 -25.43 13.79 -22.10
C GLY A 20 -25.70 14.10 -23.60
N GLY A 21 -26.75 13.54 -24.15
CA GLY A 21 -27.12 13.74 -25.58
C GLY A 21 -26.45 12.74 -26.53
N TYR A 22 -25.72 11.74 -26.03
CA TYR A 22 -25.01 10.72 -26.82
C TYR A 22 -25.46 9.30 -26.47
N CYS A 23 -25.42 8.38 -27.43
CA CYS A 23 -25.61 6.95 -27.17
C CYS A 23 -24.36 6.36 -26.48
N ARG A 24 -24.47 5.09 -26.06
CA ARG A 24 -23.37 4.40 -25.35
C ARG A 24 -22.06 4.37 -26.14
N ASN A 25 -22.15 4.20 -27.46
CA ASN A 25 -20.98 4.11 -28.34
C ASN A 25 -20.31 5.49 -28.60
N HIS A 26 -21.08 6.58 -28.49
CA HIS A 26 -20.61 7.94 -28.72
C HIS A 26 -20.44 8.74 -27.42
N GLY A 27 -20.44 8.07 -26.29
CA GLY A 27 -20.20 8.69 -24.98
C GLY A 27 -18.88 9.44 -24.86
N TYR A 28 -17.87 9.07 -25.65
CA TYR A 28 -16.56 9.73 -25.69
C TYR A 28 -16.61 11.14 -26.32
N LEU A 29 -17.65 11.47 -27.11
CA LEU A 29 -17.88 12.81 -27.70
C LEU A 29 -18.48 13.81 -26.68
N ARG A 30 -18.74 13.39 -25.46
CA ARG A 30 -19.20 14.31 -24.41
C ARG A 30 -18.08 15.31 -24.11
N THR A 31 -18.30 16.53 -24.56
CA THR A 31 -17.40 17.67 -24.26
C THR A 31 -17.58 18.22 -22.84
N ASP A 32 -18.58 17.74 -22.11
CA ASP A 32 -18.67 18.01 -20.69
C ASP A 32 -17.42 17.42 -19.99
N LYS A 33 -16.31 18.13 -20.13
CA LYS A 33 -15.31 18.13 -19.07
C LYS A 33 -16.10 18.54 -17.81
N ARG A 34 -16.67 17.55 -17.11
CA ARG A 34 -16.91 17.76 -15.68
C ARG A 34 -15.59 18.28 -15.18
N THR A 35 -15.46 19.57 -15.02
CA THR A 35 -14.44 20.14 -14.15
C THR A 35 -14.66 19.35 -12.87
N LYS A 36 -13.79 18.35 -12.63
CA LYS A 36 -13.78 17.65 -11.36
C LYS A 36 -13.69 18.79 -10.37
N LYS A 37 -14.83 19.12 -9.70
CA LYS A 37 -14.75 20.00 -8.55
C LYS A 37 -13.59 19.45 -7.76
N PRO A 38 -12.57 20.24 -7.43
CA PRO A 38 -11.46 19.75 -6.64
C PRO A 38 -12.12 19.01 -5.47
N THR A 39 -11.93 17.71 -5.43
CA THR A 39 -12.42 16.91 -4.31
C THR A 39 -11.89 17.60 -3.09
N PRO A 40 -12.72 18.01 -2.11
CA PRO A 40 -12.21 18.68 -0.92
C PRO A 40 -11.02 17.86 -0.45
N GLN A 41 -9.84 18.46 -0.38
CA GLN A 41 -8.65 17.76 0.08
C GLN A 41 -9.03 17.05 1.37
N THR A 42 -9.15 15.77 1.30
CA THR A 42 -9.54 14.97 2.47
C THR A 42 -8.46 15.21 3.53
N LYS A 43 -8.80 15.13 4.81
CA LYS A 43 -7.81 15.23 5.91
C LYS A 43 -6.56 14.37 5.67
N ARG A 44 -6.65 13.37 4.78
CA ARG A 44 -5.54 12.50 4.32
C ARG A 44 -4.43 13.25 3.55
N GLU A 45 -4.76 14.27 2.76
CA GLU A 45 -3.77 15.02 1.97
C GLU A 45 -3.04 16.08 2.81
N ARG A 46 -3.50 16.35 4.04
CA ARG A 46 -2.83 17.24 4.99
C ARG A 46 -1.84 16.54 5.91
N ILE A 47 -1.76 15.22 5.87
CA ILE A 47 -0.70 14.51 6.57
C ILE A 47 0.56 14.78 5.76
N ARG A 48 1.32 15.82 6.15
CA ARG A 48 2.67 16.02 5.62
C ARG A 48 3.40 14.71 5.79
N GLU A 49 3.84 14.11 4.68
CA GLU A 49 4.74 12.97 4.75
C GLU A 49 5.94 13.45 5.57
N PHE A 50 6.18 12.78 6.69
CA PHE A 50 7.34 13.12 7.51
C PHE A 50 8.58 12.68 6.72
N ASP A 51 9.61 13.54 6.71
CA ASP A 51 10.86 13.23 6.04
C ASP A 51 11.65 12.18 6.86
N TRP A 52 11.64 10.96 6.37
CA TRP A 52 12.40 9.84 6.90
C TRP A 52 13.71 9.60 6.13
N GLY A 53 14.10 10.53 5.23
CA GLY A 53 15.29 10.44 4.40
C GLY A 53 15.13 9.56 3.15
N PHE A 54 13.90 9.27 2.75
CA PHE A 54 13.59 8.49 1.54
C PHE A 54 12.49 9.18 0.73
N ASP A 55 12.72 9.33 -0.57
CA ASP A 55 11.74 9.92 -1.49
C ASP A 55 10.55 8.98 -1.73
N ASN A 56 10.80 7.67 -1.68
CA ASN A 56 9.78 6.67 -1.97
C ASN A 56 10.10 5.31 -1.33
N GLN A 57 9.10 4.40 -1.37
CA GLN A 57 9.22 3.07 -0.78
C GLN A 57 10.26 2.18 -1.47
N VAL A 58 10.49 2.35 -2.77
CA VAL A 58 11.45 1.50 -3.51
C VAL A 58 12.87 1.78 -3.02
N GLU A 59 13.23 3.05 -2.91
CA GLU A 59 14.52 3.48 -2.37
C GLU A 59 14.74 2.97 -0.94
N MET A 60 13.74 3.15 -0.08
CA MET A 60 13.79 2.62 1.29
C MET A 60 13.97 1.10 1.32
N PHE A 61 13.25 0.37 0.47
CA PHE A 61 13.33 -1.09 0.42
C PHE A 61 14.69 -1.58 -0.06
N ASP A 62 15.27 -0.94 -1.07
CA ASP A 62 16.60 -1.28 -1.55
C ASP A 62 17.66 -1.04 -0.46
N CYS A 63 17.58 0.09 0.23
CA CYS A 63 18.44 0.39 1.38
C CYS A 63 18.30 -0.66 2.50
N LEU A 64 17.05 -1.00 2.88
CA LEU A 64 16.79 -2.01 3.92
C LEU A 64 17.29 -3.39 3.52
N TRP A 65 17.14 -3.75 2.24
CA TRP A 65 17.64 -5.03 1.73
C TRP A 65 19.16 -5.13 1.83
N ASP A 66 19.87 -4.08 1.44
CA ASP A 66 21.32 -4.08 1.46
C ASP A 66 21.85 -4.05 2.91
N ASN A 67 21.16 -3.37 3.83
CA ASN A 67 21.48 -3.38 5.26
C ASN A 67 21.15 -4.72 5.93
N ALA A 68 20.22 -5.51 5.38
CA ALA A 68 19.88 -6.83 5.91
C ALA A 68 20.88 -7.94 5.52
N ARG A 69 21.87 -7.64 4.68
CA ARG A 69 22.93 -8.60 4.31
C ARG A 69 23.84 -8.87 5.47
N ASN A 70 24.05 -10.15 5.76
CA ASN A 70 25.09 -10.58 6.70
C ASN A 70 26.49 -10.51 6.06
N GLU A 71 27.54 -10.85 6.83
CA GLU A 71 28.93 -10.87 6.37
C GLU A 71 29.18 -11.77 5.14
N ALA A 72 28.37 -12.83 4.98
CA ALA A 72 28.41 -13.69 3.80
C ALA A 72 27.58 -13.15 2.61
N GLY A 73 27.06 -11.91 2.69
CA GLY A 73 26.25 -11.27 1.67
C GLY A 73 24.84 -11.85 1.54
N ARG A 74 24.39 -12.70 2.47
CA ARG A 74 23.07 -13.34 2.46
C ARG A 74 22.07 -12.52 3.26
N VAL A 75 20.80 -12.55 2.80
CA VAL A 75 19.65 -11.99 3.50
C VAL A 75 18.82 -13.13 4.08
N ILE A 76 18.81 -13.22 5.40
CA ILE A 76 18.10 -14.27 6.15
C ILE A 76 16.91 -13.63 6.86
N CYS A 77 15.72 -14.22 6.71
CA CYS A 77 14.53 -13.76 7.42
C CYS A 77 14.72 -13.94 8.95
N PRO A 78 14.64 -12.87 9.76
CA PRO A 78 14.91 -12.97 11.20
C PRO A 78 13.88 -13.78 11.99
N TYR A 79 12.71 -14.04 11.40
CA TYR A 79 11.61 -14.75 12.08
C TYR A 79 11.46 -16.21 11.65
N THR A 80 12.05 -16.60 10.54
CA THR A 80 11.88 -17.96 9.99
C THR A 80 13.20 -18.67 9.68
N ASP A 81 14.32 -17.91 9.76
CA ASP A 81 15.67 -18.32 9.41
C ASP A 81 15.84 -18.80 7.93
N ILE A 82 14.83 -18.49 7.07
CA ILE A 82 14.86 -18.79 5.64
C ILE A 82 15.78 -17.82 4.90
N ASP A 83 16.67 -18.34 4.06
CA ASP A 83 17.48 -17.56 3.13
C ASP A 83 16.62 -17.04 1.97
N ILE A 84 16.50 -15.73 1.85
CA ILE A 84 15.72 -15.03 0.84
C ILE A 84 16.59 -14.26 -0.16
N THR A 85 17.90 -14.41 -0.10
CA THR A 85 18.88 -13.68 -0.91
C THR A 85 18.53 -13.68 -2.40
N ASN A 86 18.09 -14.85 -2.92
CA ASN A 86 17.78 -15.02 -4.32
C ASN A 86 16.48 -14.35 -4.81
N LEU A 87 15.77 -13.63 -3.92
CA LEU A 87 14.51 -12.98 -4.28
C LEU A 87 14.71 -11.55 -4.80
N LYS A 88 15.88 -10.91 -4.59
CA LYS A 88 16.17 -9.58 -5.15
C LYS A 88 16.05 -9.61 -6.68
N GLY A 89 15.30 -8.66 -7.25
CA GLY A 89 15.06 -8.56 -8.68
C GLY A 89 14.00 -9.52 -9.26
N LYS A 90 13.39 -10.39 -8.45
CA LYS A 90 12.26 -11.23 -8.86
C LYS A 90 10.92 -10.54 -8.59
N GLY A 91 9.87 -10.93 -9.30
CA GLY A 91 8.52 -10.36 -9.12
C GLY A 91 7.98 -10.40 -7.68
N ILE A 92 8.47 -11.35 -6.87
CA ILE A 92 8.09 -11.50 -5.45
C ILE A 92 8.93 -10.62 -4.49
N TYR A 93 9.94 -9.90 -4.98
CA TYR A 93 10.87 -9.10 -4.18
C TYR A 93 10.18 -8.17 -3.18
N TYR A 94 9.16 -7.43 -3.66
CA TYR A 94 8.44 -6.48 -2.79
C TYR A 94 7.60 -7.14 -1.70
N SER A 95 7.30 -8.42 -1.83
CA SER A 95 6.64 -9.20 -0.77
C SER A 95 7.58 -9.57 0.39
N CYS A 96 8.87 -9.26 0.27
CA CYS A 96 9.82 -9.42 1.36
C CYS A 96 9.78 -8.27 2.38
N PHE A 97 9.02 -7.20 2.14
CA PHE A 97 9.00 -6.01 3.01
C PHE A 97 7.67 -5.91 3.76
N ALA A 98 7.66 -6.41 4.99
CA ALA A 98 6.50 -6.35 5.88
C ALA A 98 6.51 -5.06 6.70
N HIS A 99 5.41 -4.30 6.66
CA HIS A 99 5.22 -3.18 7.56
C HIS A 99 4.74 -3.68 8.91
N VAL A 100 5.47 -3.35 9.97
CA VAL A 100 5.09 -3.68 11.35
C VAL A 100 3.75 -3.04 11.69
N LEU A 101 3.57 -1.76 11.35
CA LEU A 101 2.29 -1.07 11.42
C LEU A 101 1.73 -0.82 10.02
N CYS A 102 0.49 -1.22 9.79
CA CYS A 102 -0.19 -1.05 8.50
C CYS A 102 -0.21 0.42 8.04
N LYS A 103 0.30 0.69 6.85
CA LYS A 103 0.39 2.03 6.23
C LYS A 103 -0.93 2.81 6.23
N LYS A 104 -2.05 2.11 6.09
CA LYS A 104 -3.38 2.72 6.05
C LYS A 104 -3.76 3.38 7.37
N ASN A 105 -3.40 2.74 8.47
CA ASN A 105 -3.75 3.19 9.83
C ASN A 105 -2.67 4.08 10.45
N TYR A 106 -1.42 3.94 9.98
CA TYR A 106 -0.24 4.63 10.49
C TYR A 106 0.52 5.35 9.35
N PRO A 107 -0.11 6.34 8.69
CA PRO A 107 0.39 6.92 7.45
C PRO A 107 1.71 7.67 7.60
N TRP A 108 2.03 8.25 8.77
CA TRP A 108 3.30 8.93 9.00
C TRP A 108 4.49 7.98 9.06
N PHE A 109 4.25 6.70 9.39
CA PHE A 109 5.28 5.66 9.43
C PHE A 109 5.41 4.88 8.12
N LYS A 110 4.77 5.34 7.05
CA LYS A 110 4.82 4.67 5.74
C LYS A 110 6.24 4.53 5.19
N LEU A 111 7.06 5.58 5.32
CA LEU A 111 8.47 5.62 4.89
C LEU A 111 9.44 5.53 6.07
N ASN A 112 8.98 5.26 7.28
CA ASN A 112 9.85 5.02 8.43
C ASN A 112 10.55 3.66 8.26
N PRO A 113 11.89 3.61 8.10
CA PRO A 113 12.61 2.35 7.92
C PRO A 113 12.47 1.41 9.12
N ARG A 114 12.27 1.95 10.33
CA ARG A 114 12.01 1.15 11.53
C ARG A 114 10.66 0.45 11.51
N ASN A 115 9.70 0.93 10.71
CA ASN A 115 8.39 0.31 10.52
C ASN A 115 8.39 -0.80 9.47
N VAL A 116 9.53 -1.17 8.90
CA VAL A 116 9.62 -2.21 7.87
C VAL A 116 10.64 -3.26 8.27
N ARG A 117 10.31 -4.51 8.04
CA ARG A 117 11.21 -5.66 8.22
C ARG A 117 11.39 -6.39 6.91
N VAL A 118 12.62 -6.81 6.65
CA VAL A 118 12.94 -7.71 5.52
C VAL A 118 12.69 -9.14 5.98
N VAL A 119 11.66 -9.78 5.42
CA VAL A 119 11.15 -11.08 5.87
C VAL A 119 10.88 -12.02 4.70
N SER A 120 10.71 -13.31 4.96
CA SER A 120 10.24 -14.23 3.92
C SER A 120 8.81 -13.90 3.49
N PRO A 121 8.47 -14.00 2.19
CA PRO A 121 7.12 -13.71 1.69
C PRO A 121 6.02 -14.52 2.37
N VAL A 122 6.33 -15.76 2.74
CA VAL A 122 5.38 -16.65 3.44
C VAL A 122 5.09 -16.10 4.84
N PHE A 123 6.13 -15.68 5.59
CA PHE A 123 5.95 -15.05 6.89
C PHE A 123 5.13 -13.76 6.78
N HIS A 124 5.46 -12.89 5.83
CA HIS A 124 4.70 -11.66 5.57
C HIS A 124 3.22 -11.95 5.35
N THR A 125 2.90 -12.94 4.49
CA THR A 125 1.50 -13.32 4.24
C THR A 125 0.81 -13.80 5.52
N LEU A 126 1.50 -14.58 6.36
CA LEU A 126 0.91 -15.12 7.58
C LEU A 126 0.71 -14.06 8.68
N VAL A 127 1.56 -13.05 8.78
CA VAL A 127 1.35 -11.95 9.75
C VAL A 127 0.27 -10.99 9.29
N ASP A 128 0.12 -10.75 7.97
CA ASP A 128 -0.88 -9.83 7.43
C ASP A 128 -2.28 -10.45 7.33
N GLN A 129 -2.38 -11.70 6.90
CA GLN A 129 -3.64 -12.33 6.48
C GLN A 129 -3.86 -13.73 7.06
N GLY A 130 -2.85 -14.32 7.70
CA GLY A 130 -2.92 -15.68 8.23
C GLY A 130 -3.89 -15.81 9.41
N THR A 131 -4.50 -17.00 9.53
CA THR A 131 -5.27 -17.39 10.71
C THR A 131 -4.34 -17.92 11.82
N SER A 132 -4.85 -18.00 13.05
CA SER A 132 -4.12 -18.61 14.18
C SER A 132 -3.76 -20.07 13.87
N GLU A 133 -4.64 -20.81 13.22
CA GLU A 133 -4.41 -22.20 12.83
C GLU A 133 -3.30 -22.32 11.78
N GLN A 134 -3.23 -21.40 10.82
CA GLN A 134 -2.15 -21.38 9.82
C GLN A 134 -0.81 -21.08 10.48
N ARG A 135 -0.75 -20.11 11.38
CA ARG A 135 0.47 -19.79 12.15
C ARG A 135 0.91 -20.94 13.07
N ALA A 136 -0.04 -21.64 13.68
CA ALA A 136 0.25 -22.81 14.53
C ALA A 136 0.91 -23.98 13.81
N LYS A 137 0.87 -24.00 12.46
CA LYS A 137 1.61 -25.02 11.65
C LYS A 137 3.12 -24.76 11.57
N HIS A 138 3.56 -23.61 12.07
CA HIS A 138 4.97 -23.17 12.07
C HIS A 138 5.38 -22.76 13.49
N PRO A 139 5.42 -23.71 14.44
CA PRO A 139 5.72 -23.42 15.85
C PRO A 139 7.15 -22.90 16.05
N GLU A 140 8.07 -23.18 15.12
CA GLU A 140 9.46 -22.73 15.10
C GLU A 140 9.61 -21.25 14.70
N TRP A 141 8.59 -20.65 14.09
CA TRP A 141 8.66 -19.25 13.62
C TRP A 141 8.34 -18.26 14.73
N LYS A 142 9.05 -17.17 14.74
CA LYS A 142 9.07 -16.19 15.83
C LYS A 142 7.90 -15.20 15.75
N PHE A 143 6.65 -15.68 15.63
CA PHE A 143 5.45 -14.83 15.59
C PHE A 143 5.29 -13.98 16.86
N PHE A 144 5.64 -14.53 18.02
CA PHE A 144 5.57 -13.79 19.28
C PHE A 144 6.47 -12.56 19.27
N GLN A 145 7.71 -12.69 18.75
CA GLN A 145 8.62 -11.56 18.58
C GLN A 145 8.00 -10.48 17.67
N TRP A 146 7.41 -10.88 16.54
CA TRP A 146 6.73 -9.96 15.65
C TRP A 146 5.63 -9.16 16.36
N TYR A 147 4.77 -9.82 17.14
CA TYR A 147 3.69 -9.12 17.82
C TYR A 147 4.19 -8.19 18.94
N ASN A 148 5.27 -8.51 19.62
CA ASN A 148 5.91 -7.59 20.56
C ASN A 148 6.43 -6.34 19.84
N GLU A 149 7.08 -6.50 18.68
CA GLU A 149 7.51 -5.36 17.86
C GLU A 149 6.34 -4.49 17.38
N VAL A 150 5.18 -5.09 17.08
CA VAL A 150 3.96 -4.34 16.73
C VAL A 150 3.51 -3.45 17.89
N GLU A 151 3.50 -3.98 19.13
CA GLU A 151 3.10 -3.18 20.31
C GLU A 151 4.11 -2.07 20.61
N GLU A 152 5.40 -2.35 20.57
CA GLU A 152 6.45 -1.35 20.72
C GLU A 152 6.34 -0.23 19.68
N MET A 153 6.14 -0.58 18.42
CA MET A 153 5.99 0.39 17.32
C MET A 153 4.71 1.23 17.47
N LYS A 154 3.63 0.70 18.04
CA LYS A 154 2.43 1.49 18.36
C LYS A 154 2.72 2.56 19.41
N LEU A 155 3.50 2.24 20.42
CA LEU A 155 3.92 3.21 21.45
C LEU A 155 4.80 4.30 20.84
N GLU A 156 5.75 3.91 20.00
CA GLU A 156 6.59 4.86 19.26
C GLU A 156 5.77 5.79 18.37
N TYR A 157 4.80 5.26 17.63
CA TYR A 157 3.91 6.07 16.80
C TYR A 157 3.05 7.03 17.64
N ALA A 158 2.57 6.60 18.79
CA ALA A 158 1.79 7.44 19.69
C ALA A 158 2.62 8.61 20.25
N GLN A 159 3.87 8.34 20.60
CA GLN A 159 4.80 9.37 21.05
C GLN A 159 5.15 10.33 19.93
N PHE A 160 5.54 9.82 18.75
CA PHE A 160 5.80 10.61 17.55
C PHE A 160 4.64 11.57 17.23
N LYS A 161 3.41 11.06 17.35
CA LYS A 161 2.21 11.83 17.10
C LYS A 161 2.04 12.98 18.10
N LYS A 162 2.35 12.77 19.36
CA LYS A 162 2.33 13.83 20.40
C LYS A 162 3.35 14.91 20.10
N ASP A 163 4.57 14.52 19.75
CA ASP A 163 5.68 15.44 19.55
C ASP A 163 5.52 16.31 18.29
N ASN A 164 4.83 15.80 17.28
CA ASN A 164 4.71 16.48 15.97
C ASN A 164 3.33 17.11 15.68
N LEU A 165 2.29 16.81 16.48
CA LEU A 165 0.95 17.36 16.28
C LEU A 165 0.52 18.34 17.36
N LEU A 166 1.21 18.38 18.50
CA LEU A 166 0.91 19.29 19.62
C LEU A 166 1.92 20.44 19.70
N ALA A 167 2.88 20.48 18.77
CA ALA A 167 3.73 21.62 18.50
C ALA A 167 3.16 22.43 17.31
#